data_8e197d0d301082763a5b8e2f81b92aa9
#
_entry.id   8e197d0d301082763a5b8e2f81b92aa9
#
_cell.length_a   1.000
_cell.length_b   1.000
_cell.length_c   1.000
_cell.angle_alpha   90.00
_cell.angle_beta   90.00
_cell.angle_gamma   90.00
#
_symmetry.space_group_name_H-M   'P 1'
#
loop_
_entity.id
_entity.type
_entity.pdbx_description
1 polymer ?
#
loop_
_entity_poly.entity_id
_entity_poly.type
_entity_poly.pdbx_seq_one_letter_code
_entity_poly.pdbx_strand_id
1 'polypeptide(L)'
;MMTENSNADLKEEVKEDSTGDPGESLGIKAILVGATGAIGECLLGELLASKNYSKIVVLGRREAQVPEKYGVDQKAEETSGRLKQHKVDFEQISNDTVGEYFKDNDVFFCTLGTTRKTAGSAEAFHRIDHDYVVNCAKVARDVGVSSVSYVSSQGANAKSWFLYPKTKGEVEEALKNLKFKFTSIYRPGLLDRGFKK
;
A
#
# COMPACT_ATOMS: atom_id res chain seq x y z
N MET A 1 17.78 -63.94 8.47
CA MET A 1 16.41 -63.52 8.16
C MET A 1 16.44 -62.02 7.98
N MET A 2 16.37 -61.60 6.73
CA MET A 2 16.39 -60.20 6.29
C MET A 2 14.99 -59.63 6.39
N THR A 3 14.82 -58.44 6.93
CA THR A 3 13.60 -57.66 6.80
C THR A 3 13.94 -56.38 6.10
N GLU A 4 13.47 -56.26 4.86
CA GLU A 4 13.53 -55.09 4.01
C GLU A 4 12.60 -54.03 4.53
N ASN A 5 13.14 -52.81 4.70
CA ASN A 5 12.38 -51.60 4.95
C ASN A 5 12.11 -50.94 3.59
N SER A 6 10.87 -50.95 3.18
CA SER A 6 10.40 -50.23 2.01
C SER A 6 10.09 -48.78 2.40
N ASN A 7 10.93 -47.88 1.95
CA ASN A 7 10.70 -46.43 2.00
C ASN A 7 9.86 -46.06 0.78
N ALA A 8 8.58 -45.81 0.98
CA ALA A 8 7.70 -45.32 -0.08
C ALA A 8 7.82 -43.80 -0.15
N ASP A 9 8.42 -43.34 -1.24
CA ASP A 9 8.51 -41.93 -1.65
C ASP A 9 7.11 -41.36 -1.88
N LEU A 10 6.67 -40.48 -0.98
CA LEU A 10 5.57 -39.55 -1.23
C LEU A 10 6.11 -38.35 -1.97
N LYS A 11 6.11 -38.41 -3.30
CA LYS A 11 6.24 -37.23 -4.16
C LYS A 11 4.89 -36.50 -4.18
N GLU A 12 4.75 -35.47 -3.39
CA GLU A 12 3.70 -34.46 -3.58
C GLU A 12 3.97 -33.70 -4.90
N GLU A 13 3.15 -33.97 -5.89
CA GLU A 13 3.07 -33.16 -7.11
C GLU A 13 2.54 -31.78 -6.75
N VAL A 14 3.44 -30.79 -6.66
CA VAL A 14 3.08 -29.39 -6.68
C VAL A 14 2.53 -29.10 -8.09
N LYS A 15 1.22 -29.06 -8.23
CA LYS A 15 0.58 -28.55 -9.42
C LYS A 15 0.85 -27.05 -9.51
N GLU A 16 1.79 -26.64 -10.34
CA GLU A 16 1.90 -25.29 -10.88
C GLU A 16 0.68 -25.04 -11.79
N ASP A 17 -0.36 -24.44 -11.22
CA ASP A 17 -1.48 -23.90 -12.00
C ASP A 17 -1.21 -22.40 -12.23
N SER A 18 -0.40 -22.11 -13.24
CA SER A 18 -0.18 -20.75 -13.74
C SER A 18 -0.12 -20.73 -15.27
N THR A 19 -1.26 -21.05 -15.90
CA THR A 19 -1.47 -20.75 -17.31
C THR A 19 -2.60 -19.74 -17.46
N GLY A 20 -2.43 -18.55 -16.89
CA GLY A 20 -3.18 -17.37 -17.29
C GLY A 20 -2.60 -16.83 -18.59
N ASP A 21 -3.43 -16.55 -19.56
CA ASP A 21 -3.08 -15.85 -20.79
C ASP A 21 -2.35 -14.53 -20.42
N PRO A 22 -1.14 -14.23 -20.98
CA PRO A 22 -0.40 -13.01 -20.67
C PRO A 22 -1.13 -11.70 -21.06
N GLY A 23 -2.33 -11.77 -21.62
CA GLY A 23 -3.19 -10.64 -21.94
C GLY A 23 -4.38 -10.41 -21.02
N GLU A 24 -4.69 -11.34 -20.12
CA GLU A 24 -5.85 -11.23 -19.23
C GLU A 24 -5.54 -10.40 -17.98
N SER A 25 -6.37 -9.39 -17.72
CA SER A 25 -6.27 -8.56 -16.52
C SER A 25 -6.58 -9.40 -15.28
N LEU A 26 -5.71 -9.36 -14.27
CA LEU A 26 -5.98 -10.00 -12.99
C LEU A 26 -7.18 -9.41 -12.24
N GLY A 27 -7.70 -8.27 -12.70
CA GLY A 27 -8.87 -7.62 -12.12
C GLY A 27 -8.65 -7.08 -10.70
N ILE A 28 -7.40 -6.91 -10.26
CA ILE A 28 -7.06 -6.45 -8.91
C ILE A 28 -7.66 -5.06 -8.66
N LYS A 29 -8.26 -4.89 -7.50
CA LYS A 29 -8.80 -3.61 -7.04
C LYS A 29 -7.89 -3.07 -5.93
N ALA A 30 -7.41 -1.85 -6.13
CA ALA A 30 -6.46 -1.21 -5.24
C ALA A 30 -7.02 0.06 -4.60
N ILE A 31 -6.65 0.30 -3.35
CA ILE A 31 -6.83 1.60 -2.71
C ILE A 31 -5.48 2.16 -2.29
N LEU A 32 -5.24 3.43 -2.61
CA LEU A 32 -3.97 4.13 -2.41
C LEU A 32 -4.17 5.36 -1.53
N VAL A 33 -3.34 5.49 -0.51
CA VAL A 33 -3.23 6.68 0.33
C VAL A 33 -1.81 7.25 0.21
N GLY A 34 -1.73 8.58 0.11
CA GLY A 34 -0.45 9.27 -0.08
C GLY A 34 -0.04 9.50 -1.54
N ALA A 35 -0.97 9.40 -2.47
CA ALA A 35 -0.75 9.52 -3.92
C ALA A 35 -0.12 10.84 -4.38
N THR A 36 -0.16 11.91 -3.57
CA THR A 36 0.45 13.22 -3.90
C THR A 36 1.90 13.36 -3.42
N GLY A 37 2.48 12.32 -2.83
CA GLY A 37 3.89 12.27 -2.42
C GLY A 37 4.77 11.71 -3.53
N ALA A 38 6.11 11.91 -3.42
CA ALA A 38 7.06 11.49 -4.46
C ALA A 38 6.97 10.00 -4.86
N ILE A 39 6.74 9.11 -3.89
CA ILE A 39 6.52 7.69 -4.18
C ILE A 39 5.09 7.45 -4.66
N GLY A 40 4.12 8.12 -4.04
CA GLY A 40 2.71 7.91 -4.35
C GLY A 40 2.33 8.32 -5.77
N GLU A 41 2.89 9.41 -6.30
CA GLU A 41 2.72 9.82 -7.70
C GLU A 41 3.24 8.75 -8.67
N CYS A 42 4.42 8.21 -8.39
CA CYS A 42 5.00 7.14 -9.18
C CYS A 42 4.14 5.86 -9.10
N LEU A 43 3.75 5.48 -7.90
CA LEU A 43 2.91 4.28 -7.71
C LEU A 43 1.57 4.42 -8.41
N LEU A 44 0.90 5.58 -8.33
CA LEU A 44 -0.36 5.82 -9.04
C LEU A 44 -0.17 5.65 -10.56
N GLY A 45 0.92 6.21 -11.11
CA GLY A 45 1.25 6.05 -12.52
C GLY A 45 1.46 4.58 -12.93
N GLU A 46 2.23 3.82 -12.15
CA GLU A 46 2.46 2.38 -12.40
C GLU A 46 1.17 1.56 -12.30
N LEU A 47 0.33 1.82 -11.30
CA LEU A 47 -0.95 1.13 -11.13
C LEU A 47 -1.87 1.36 -12.33
N LEU A 48 -1.93 2.59 -12.84
CA LEU A 48 -2.76 2.94 -14.00
C LEU A 48 -2.17 2.44 -15.32
N ALA A 49 -0.86 2.43 -15.47
CA ALA A 49 -0.21 1.86 -16.65
C ALA A 49 -0.35 0.32 -16.71
N SER A 50 -0.51 -0.33 -15.57
CA SER A 50 -0.66 -1.78 -15.48
C SER A 50 -2.09 -2.23 -15.79
N LYS A 51 -2.24 -3.21 -16.69
CA LYS A 51 -3.53 -3.85 -16.99
C LYS A 51 -4.04 -4.77 -15.87
N ASN A 52 -3.20 -5.09 -14.88
CA ASN A 52 -3.57 -5.98 -13.79
C ASN A 52 -4.56 -5.36 -12.80
N TYR A 53 -4.68 -4.03 -12.78
CA TYR A 53 -5.56 -3.32 -11.87
C TYR A 53 -6.82 -2.84 -12.59
N SER A 54 -7.97 -3.40 -12.22
CA SER A 54 -9.27 -3.06 -12.80
C SER A 54 -9.92 -1.83 -12.15
N LYS A 55 -9.52 -1.50 -10.91
CA LYS A 55 -10.04 -0.36 -10.15
C LYS A 55 -8.95 0.19 -9.24
N ILE A 56 -8.82 1.50 -9.19
CA ILE A 56 -7.91 2.21 -8.31
C ILE A 56 -8.68 3.32 -7.59
N VAL A 57 -8.73 3.23 -6.28
CA VAL A 57 -9.31 4.26 -5.42
C VAL A 57 -8.19 5.04 -4.76
N VAL A 58 -8.24 6.35 -4.82
CA VAL A 58 -7.26 7.24 -4.16
C VAL A 58 -7.96 8.02 -3.06
N LEU A 59 -7.44 7.94 -1.84
CA LEU A 59 -7.87 8.82 -0.75
C LEU A 59 -6.78 9.84 -0.45
N GLY A 60 -7.15 11.11 -0.44
CA GLY A 60 -6.22 12.19 -0.21
C GLY A 60 -6.87 13.47 0.31
N ARG A 61 -6.08 14.42 0.79
CA ARG A 61 -6.55 15.78 1.13
C ARG A 61 -6.82 16.61 -0.12
N ARG A 62 -6.26 16.22 -1.25
CA ARG A 62 -6.38 16.83 -2.57
C ARG A 62 -6.24 15.75 -3.63
N GLU A 63 -6.69 16.01 -4.83
CA GLU A 63 -6.50 15.14 -5.98
C GLU A 63 -5.02 14.96 -6.31
N ALA A 64 -4.65 13.74 -6.69
CA ALA A 64 -3.35 13.40 -7.20
C ALA A 64 -3.33 13.58 -8.73
N GLN A 65 -2.17 13.93 -9.25
CA GLN A 65 -1.93 14.03 -10.69
C GLN A 65 -0.99 12.91 -11.13
N VAL A 66 -1.33 12.24 -12.21
CA VAL A 66 -0.47 11.21 -12.79
C VAL A 66 0.63 11.88 -13.59
N PRO A 67 1.91 11.59 -13.34
CA PRO A 67 3.00 12.15 -14.12
C PRO A 67 2.91 11.74 -15.61
N GLU A 68 3.13 12.70 -16.52
CA GLU A 68 3.03 12.51 -17.97
C GLU A 68 3.90 11.37 -18.51
N LYS A 69 5.03 11.10 -17.87
CA LYS A 69 5.96 10.01 -18.24
C LYS A 69 5.32 8.62 -18.29
N TYR A 70 4.15 8.42 -17.68
CA TYR A 70 3.43 7.14 -17.70
C TYR A 70 2.52 6.99 -18.91
N GLY A 71 2.31 8.05 -19.69
CA GLY A 71 1.46 8.00 -20.89
C GLY A 71 -0.02 7.69 -20.60
N VAL A 72 -0.48 7.94 -19.38
CA VAL A 72 -1.84 7.64 -18.95
C VAL A 72 -2.72 8.88 -19.12
N ASP A 73 -3.84 8.73 -19.81
CA ASP A 73 -4.90 9.75 -19.82
C ASP A 73 -5.74 9.64 -18.54
N GLN A 74 -5.36 10.41 -17.52
CA GLN A 74 -6.03 10.39 -16.21
C GLN A 74 -7.53 10.67 -16.33
N LYS A 75 -7.94 11.59 -17.22
CA LYS A 75 -9.34 11.94 -17.40
C LYS A 75 -10.15 10.79 -18.01
N ALA A 76 -9.56 10.05 -18.94
CA ALA A 76 -10.18 8.85 -19.48
C ALA A 76 -10.34 7.76 -18.40
N GLU A 77 -9.33 7.57 -17.54
CA GLU A 77 -9.39 6.63 -16.43
C GLU A 77 -10.44 6.99 -15.37
N GLU A 78 -10.63 8.29 -15.10
CA GLU A 78 -11.69 8.78 -14.22
C GLU A 78 -13.08 8.63 -14.87
N THR A 79 -13.20 8.93 -16.16
CA THR A 79 -14.46 8.81 -16.90
C THR A 79 -14.92 7.35 -17.01
N SER A 80 -13.99 6.42 -17.21
CA SER A 80 -14.28 4.98 -17.24
C SER A 80 -14.66 4.42 -15.87
N GLY A 81 -14.37 5.16 -14.78
CA GLY A 81 -14.55 4.73 -13.40
C GLY A 81 -13.46 3.80 -12.87
N ARG A 82 -12.39 3.56 -13.67
CA ARG A 82 -11.23 2.78 -13.23
C ARG A 82 -10.42 3.52 -12.16
N LEU A 83 -10.25 4.86 -12.30
CA LEU A 83 -9.69 5.73 -11.28
C LEU A 83 -10.82 6.48 -10.55
N LYS A 84 -10.83 6.38 -9.23
CA LYS A 84 -11.72 7.18 -8.37
C LYS A 84 -10.90 7.89 -7.31
N GLN A 85 -11.06 9.20 -7.19
CA GLN A 85 -10.38 10.01 -6.20
C GLN A 85 -11.37 10.61 -5.21
N HIS A 86 -11.09 10.48 -3.92
CA HIS A 86 -11.94 11.01 -2.86
C HIS A 86 -11.12 11.90 -1.92
N LYS A 87 -11.65 13.08 -1.67
CA LYS A 87 -11.09 13.99 -0.67
C LYS A 87 -11.59 13.59 0.71
N VAL A 88 -10.66 13.31 1.63
CA VAL A 88 -10.96 12.86 2.99
C VAL A 88 -10.20 13.69 4.03
N ASP A 89 -10.78 13.75 5.22
CA ASP A 89 -10.12 14.30 6.40
C ASP A 89 -9.44 13.17 7.18
N PHE A 90 -8.12 13.18 7.23
CA PHE A 90 -7.34 12.16 7.93
C PHE A 90 -7.47 12.21 9.45
N GLU A 91 -7.97 13.30 10.03
CA GLU A 91 -8.28 13.38 11.46
C GLU A 91 -9.52 12.53 11.82
N GLN A 92 -10.34 12.17 10.84
CA GLN A 92 -11.63 11.49 11.06
C GLN A 92 -11.71 10.13 10.35
N ILE A 93 -10.59 9.45 10.17
CA ILE A 93 -10.55 8.13 9.54
C ILE A 93 -11.17 7.08 10.45
N SER A 94 -12.30 6.52 10.02
CA SER A 94 -13.03 5.43 10.67
C SER A 94 -13.82 4.63 9.65
N ASN A 95 -14.39 3.50 10.07
CA ASN A 95 -15.27 2.70 9.20
C ASN A 95 -16.49 3.50 8.74
N ASP A 96 -17.03 4.37 9.60
CA ASP A 96 -18.22 5.17 9.27
C ASP A 96 -17.93 6.27 8.25
N THR A 97 -16.71 6.82 8.24
CA THR A 97 -16.35 7.95 7.38
C THR A 97 -15.76 7.54 6.04
N VAL A 98 -14.97 6.46 6.01
CA VAL A 98 -14.25 6.05 4.78
C VAL A 98 -14.35 4.55 4.47
N GLY A 99 -15.03 3.74 5.30
CA GLY A 99 -15.12 2.30 5.14
C GLY A 99 -15.64 1.88 3.75
N GLU A 100 -16.64 2.59 3.22
CA GLU A 100 -17.19 2.32 1.89
C GLU A 100 -16.17 2.45 0.75
N TYR A 101 -15.17 3.34 0.89
CA TYR A 101 -14.10 3.48 -0.11
C TYR A 101 -13.13 2.31 -0.08
N PHE A 102 -12.92 1.70 1.11
CA PHE A 102 -12.06 0.54 1.28
C PHE A 102 -12.72 -0.78 0.89
N LYS A 103 -14.05 -0.88 0.94
CA LYS A 103 -14.77 -2.09 0.56
C LYS A 103 -14.44 -2.54 -0.86
N ASP A 104 -14.46 -3.84 -1.07
CA ASP A 104 -14.24 -4.48 -2.35
C ASP A 104 -12.89 -4.14 -3.01
N ASN A 105 -11.90 -3.76 -2.22
CA ASN A 105 -10.52 -3.67 -2.68
C ASN A 105 -9.71 -4.85 -2.15
N ASP A 106 -8.78 -5.33 -2.97
CA ASP A 106 -7.93 -6.49 -2.67
C ASP A 106 -6.67 -6.07 -1.92
N VAL A 107 -6.16 -4.87 -2.24
CA VAL A 107 -4.89 -4.36 -1.70
C VAL A 107 -4.98 -2.90 -1.29
N PHE A 108 -4.47 -2.61 -0.10
CA PHE A 108 -4.26 -1.26 0.42
C PHE A 108 -2.80 -0.86 0.29
N PHE A 109 -2.52 0.15 -0.52
CA PHE A 109 -1.21 0.78 -0.65
C PHE A 109 -1.13 2.04 0.21
N CYS A 110 -0.11 2.13 1.06
CA CYS A 110 0.13 3.31 1.87
C CYS A 110 1.53 3.87 1.64
N THR A 111 1.55 5.06 1.07
CA THR A 111 2.76 5.86 0.82
C THR A 111 2.75 7.17 1.61
N LEU A 112 1.91 7.25 2.66
CA LEU A 112 1.88 8.40 3.55
C LEU A 112 3.21 8.59 4.26
N GLY A 113 3.63 9.82 4.34
CA GLY A 113 4.80 10.23 5.07
C GLY A 113 5.03 11.73 4.93
N THR A 114 5.64 12.30 5.95
CA THR A 114 6.04 13.70 5.99
C THR A 114 7.45 13.84 6.57
N THR A 115 7.93 15.06 6.69
CA THR A 115 9.14 15.36 7.45
C THR A 115 8.76 16.14 8.70
N ARG A 116 9.56 16.07 9.77
CA ARG A 116 9.33 16.88 10.96
C ARG A 116 9.24 18.38 10.64
N LYS A 117 10.06 18.84 9.69
CA LYS A 117 10.02 20.24 9.22
C LYS A 117 8.68 20.59 8.57
N THR A 118 8.15 19.71 7.74
CA THR A 118 6.86 19.92 7.06
C THR A 118 5.68 19.78 8.01
N ALA A 119 5.76 18.87 8.97
CA ALA A 119 4.72 18.64 9.98
C ALA A 119 4.65 19.77 11.01
N GLY A 120 5.76 20.46 11.26
CA GLY A 120 5.84 21.59 12.22
C GLY A 120 6.21 21.16 13.63
N SER A 121 5.77 20.01 14.12
CA SER A 121 6.11 19.49 15.45
C SER A 121 6.36 17.98 15.43
N ALA A 122 6.88 17.43 16.53
CA ALA A 122 7.07 15.99 16.69
C ALA A 122 5.72 15.26 16.80
N GLU A 123 4.76 15.84 17.48
CA GLU A 123 3.42 15.31 17.67
C GLU A 123 2.66 15.27 16.33
N ALA A 124 2.72 16.36 15.57
CA ALA A 124 2.11 16.41 14.23
C ALA A 124 2.79 15.43 13.25
N PHE A 125 4.11 15.26 13.37
CA PHE A 125 4.83 14.26 12.60
C PHE A 125 4.33 12.84 12.93
N HIS A 126 4.30 12.48 14.21
CA HIS A 126 3.83 11.17 14.67
C HIS A 126 2.38 10.92 14.21
N ARG A 127 1.50 11.89 14.36
CA ARG A 127 0.10 11.80 13.93
C ARG A 127 -0.02 11.48 12.43
N ILE A 128 0.74 12.16 11.58
CA ILE A 128 0.68 11.96 10.13
C ILE A 128 1.34 10.62 9.74
N ASP A 129 2.53 10.34 10.24
CA ASP A 129 3.35 9.20 9.84
C ASP A 129 2.99 7.89 10.56
N HIS A 130 2.24 7.95 11.66
CA HIS A 130 1.77 6.79 12.42
C HIS A 130 0.25 6.71 12.45
N ASP A 131 -0.44 7.68 13.09
CA ASP A 131 -1.85 7.52 13.42
C ASP A 131 -2.73 7.43 12.17
N TYR A 132 -2.51 8.28 11.17
CA TYR A 132 -3.26 8.22 9.91
C TYR A 132 -3.02 6.91 9.17
N VAL A 133 -1.77 6.42 9.14
CA VAL A 133 -1.43 5.15 8.49
C VAL A 133 -2.12 3.99 9.17
N VAL A 134 -2.01 3.93 10.50
CA VAL A 134 -2.59 2.84 11.29
C VAL A 134 -4.12 2.86 11.25
N ASN A 135 -4.75 4.04 11.30
CA ASN A 135 -6.21 4.16 11.21
C ASN A 135 -6.71 3.72 9.83
N CYS A 136 -6.07 4.14 8.73
CA CYS A 136 -6.42 3.64 7.40
C CYS A 136 -6.26 2.11 7.31
N ALA A 137 -5.19 1.56 7.88
CA ALA A 137 -4.96 0.12 7.85
C ALA A 137 -5.99 -0.65 8.69
N LYS A 138 -6.43 -0.12 9.84
CA LYS A 138 -7.52 -0.70 10.63
C LYS A 138 -8.81 -0.77 9.81
N VAL A 139 -9.22 0.35 9.20
CA VAL A 139 -10.41 0.39 8.33
C VAL A 139 -10.27 -0.65 7.21
N ALA A 140 -9.15 -0.67 6.49
CA ALA A 140 -8.89 -1.64 5.43
C ALA A 140 -9.08 -3.08 5.92
N ARG A 141 -8.49 -3.42 7.08
CA ARG A 141 -8.60 -4.74 7.69
C ARG A 141 -10.02 -5.11 8.09
N ASP A 142 -10.74 -4.16 8.72
CA ASP A 142 -12.09 -4.35 9.23
C ASP A 142 -13.10 -4.62 8.11
N VAL A 143 -12.93 -3.96 6.95
CA VAL A 143 -13.82 -4.17 5.80
C VAL A 143 -13.38 -5.31 4.87
N GLY A 144 -12.33 -6.06 5.24
CA GLY A 144 -11.93 -7.30 4.58
C GLY A 144 -10.87 -7.17 3.49
N VAL A 145 -10.17 -6.04 3.38
CA VAL A 145 -9.00 -5.94 2.49
C VAL A 145 -7.96 -6.99 2.89
N SER A 146 -7.52 -7.80 1.95
CA SER A 146 -6.66 -8.95 2.23
C SER A 146 -5.19 -8.59 2.34
N SER A 147 -4.75 -7.56 1.65
CA SER A 147 -3.32 -7.22 1.48
C SER A 147 -3.04 -5.78 1.85
N VAL A 148 -1.91 -5.55 2.55
CA VAL A 148 -1.37 -4.21 2.79
C VAL A 148 0.05 -4.09 2.29
N SER A 149 0.34 -2.99 1.61
CA SER A 149 1.67 -2.61 1.13
C SER A 149 2.03 -1.24 1.69
N TYR A 150 3.08 -1.16 2.50
CA TYR A 150 3.48 0.05 3.21
C TYR A 150 4.90 0.47 2.86
N VAL A 151 5.08 1.75 2.57
CA VAL A 151 6.40 2.36 2.39
C VAL A 151 6.90 2.88 3.73
N SER A 152 7.79 2.11 4.32
CA SER A 152 8.54 2.43 5.52
C SER A 152 9.84 3.16 5.19
N SER A 153 10.92 2.88 5.87
CA SER A 153 12.23 3.50 5.69
C SER A 153 13.33 2.56 6.13
N GLN A 154 14.47 2.65 5.48
CA GLN A 154 15.71 2.04 5.99
C GLN A 154 15.97 2.52 7.42
N GLY A 155 16.31 1.59 8.31
CA GLY A 155 16.56 1.88 9.72
C GLY A 155 15.30 2.02 10.58
N ALA A 156 14.09 1.73 10.07
CA ALA A 156 12.87 1.67 10.87
C ALA A 156 13.04 0.70 12.06
N ASN A 157 12.79 1.20 13.28
CA ASN A 157 12.97 0.43 14.52
C ASN A 157 12.15 1.06 15.64
N ALA A 158 11.12 0.37 16.11
CA ALA A 158 10.23 0.85 17.17
C ALA A 158 10.94 1.14 18.51
N LYS A 159 12.12 0.56 18.72
CA LYS A 159 12.97 0.77 19.92
C LYS A 159 13.99 1.91 19.74
N SER A 160 13.96 2.63 18.62
CA SER A 160 14.87 3.74 18.36
C SER A 160 14.63 4.92 19.30
N TRP A 161 15.72 5.58 19.71
CA TRP A 161 15.63 6.87 20.41
C TRP A 161 15.29 8.05 19.48
N PHE A 162 15.49 7.90 18.18
CA PHE A 162 15.20 8.92 17.18
C PHE A 162 13.77 8.82 16.69
N LEU A 163 13.09 9.95 16.66
CA LEU A 163 11.66 10.05 16.32
C LEU A 163 11.31 9.34 15.00
N TYR A 164 12.02 9.66 13.91
CA TYR A 164 11.69 9.15 12.58
C TYR A 164 11.77 7.63 12.48
N PRO A 165 12.91 6.98 12.77
CA PRO A 165 12.98 5.51 12.70
C PRO A 165 12.07 4.83 13.73
N LYS A 166 11.84 5.46 14.90
CA LYS A 166 10.92 4.95 15.91
C LYS A 166 9.49 4.90 15.36
N THR A 167 9.00 6.02 14.87
CA THR A 167 7.63 6.12 14.31
C THR A 167 7.42 5.13 13.16
N LYS A 168 8.38 5.01 12.23
CA LYS A 168 8.29 4.03 11.14
C LYS A 168 8.26 2.58 11.65
N GLY A 169 9.08 2.27 12.66
CA GLY A 169 9.08 0.95 13.29
C GLY A 169 7.78 0.63 14.03
N GLU A 170 7.20 1.60 14.73
CA GLU A 170 5.90 1.46 15.41
C GLU A 170 4.77 1.14 14.42
N VAL A 171 4.76 1.81 13.25
CA VAL A 171 3.81 1.49 12.17
C VAL A 171 4.00 0.05 11.66
N GLU A 172 5.24 -0.38 11.42
CA GLU A 172 5.50 -1.75 10.96
C GLU A 172 4.99 -2.80 11.96
N GLU A 173 5.17 -2.57 13.27
CA GLU A 173 4.64 -3.45 14.31
C GLU A 173 3.11 -3.43 14.33
N ALA A 174 2.49 -2.24 14.22
CA ALA A 174 1.04 -2.10 14.15
C ALA A 174 0.46 -2.86 12.95
N LEU A 175 1.05 -2.73 11.75
CA LEU A 175 0.58 -3.42 10.55
C LEU A 175 0.71 -4.94 10.67
N LYS A 176 1.80 -5.45 11.24
CA LYS A 176 1.97 -6.89 11.52
C LYS A 176 0.89 -7.42 12.49
N ASN A 177 0.56 -6.62 13.51
CA ASN A 177 -0.46 -6.99 14.51
C ASN A 177 -1.89 -6.98 13.94
N LEU A 178 -2.16 -6.26 12.85
CA LEU A 178 -3.46 -6.27 12.18
C LEU A 178 -3.73 -7.58 11.41
N LYS A 179 -2.71 -8.41 11.19
CA LYS A 179 -2.83 -9.75 10.61
C LYS A 179 -3.58 -9.76 9.27
N PHE A 180 -3.19 -8.91 8.33
CA PHE A 180 -3.59 -9.04 6.95
C PHE A 180 -3.12 -10.41 6.41
N LYS A 181 -3.79 -10.95 5.40
CA LYS A 181 -3.34 -12.18 4.74
C LYS A 181 -1.94 -12.00 4.15
N PHE A 182 -1.68 -10.81 3.57
CA PHE A 182 -0.36 -10.43 3.07
C PHE A 182 0.01 -9.03 3.57
N THR A 183 1.23 -8.92 4.12
CA THR A 183 1.79 -7.64 4.57
C THR A 183 3.14 -7.44 3.93
N SER A 184 3.25 -6.45 3.06
CA SER A 184 4.49 -6.05 2.39
C SER A 184 5.01 -4.73 2.95
N ILE A 185 6.23 -4.72 3.44
CA ILE A 185 6.87 -3.54 4.02
C ILE A 185 8.12 -3.23 3.21
N TYR A 186 8.13 -2.08 2.55
CA TYR A 186 9.24 -1.60 1.74
C TYR A 186 10.06 -0.60 2.55
N ARG A 187 11.36 -0.85 2.69
CA ARG A 187 12.30 0.01 3.43
C ARG A 187 13.29 0.66 2.47
N PRO A 188 12.88 1.68 1.71
CA PRO A 188 13.80 2.39 0.83
C PRO A 188 14.87 3.14 1.64
N GLY A 189 16.03 3.33 1.03
CA GLY A 189 17.07 4.25 1.49
C GLY A 189 16.76 5.69 1.07
N LEU A 190 17.75 6.38 0.51
CA LEU A 190 17.56 7.70 -0.05
C LEU A 190 16.69 7.61 -1.31
N LEU A 191 15.64 8.43 -1.35
CA LEU A 191 14.79 8.55 -2.53
C LEU A 191 15.43 9.55 -3.49
N ASP A 192 15.66 9.10 -4.71
CA ASP A 192 15.94 10.00 -5.81
C ASP A 192 14.66 10.76 -6.17
N ARG A 193 14.63 12.05 -5.85
CA ARG A 193 13.48 12.92 -6.14
C ARG A 193 13.61 13.59 -7.50
N GLY A 194 14.61 13.19 -8.31
CA GLY A 194 14.92 13.84 -9.57
C GLY A 194 15.07 15.33 -9.33
N PHE A 195 16.14 15.78 -8.68
CA PHE A 195 16.40 17.20 -8.51
C PHE A 195 16.38 17.85 -9.89
N LYS A 196 15.26 18.48 -10.23
CA LYS A 196 15.24 19.46 -11.31
C LYS A 196 16.21 20.56 -10.87
N LYS A 197 17.37 20.62 -11.54
CA LYS A 197 18.29 21.76 -11.45
C LYS A 197 17.58 23.01 -11.94
#